data_5a4902391fe2f3fedc01a484fa810748
#
_entry.id   5a4902391fe2f3fedc01a484fa810748
#
_cell.length_a   1.000
_cell.length_b   1.000
_cell.length_c   1.000
_cell.angle_alpha   90.00
_cell.angle_beta   90.00
_cell.angle_gamma   90.00
#
_symmetry.space_group_name_H-M   'P 1'
#
loop_
_entity.id
_entity.type
_entity.pdbx_description
1 polymer ?
#
loop_
_entity_poly.entity_id
_entity_poly.type
_entity_poly.pdbx_seq_one_letter_code
_entity_poly.pdbx_strand_id
1 'polypeptide(L)'
;MSLNMVSAGRCQFCHRTENEVTVIVAGDSGFICDECIRSCTALLEPRDDSGRDQKPQYTDRYAFQRLIRHFAGRAHEMQATSRSFPVRQQADLQRALDTLLGEPHVPENFVGINFSSRHEAVSYSKLLEHSRGSLEIAPPQFEEINIGRGETVRCLKNGLWLLREEEQPYAVVLSQFDNFGRDQEISLEVVGPPNDAGIALCTRVFEAIERRLSAQSCYRGRVLSLEQSYAWSGHAQRIQIHDLAPVEREDLILPEKTLEAIERNVLGFARQRAALRKLGLSTQKGLLFHGPPGTGKTHCIRYLSGQLSDHTTLLITAEQVGLLPEYMALARILQPALVVIEDADLIARERSTLNNACEEVMLNRLLNELDGLRERADVFFVLTTNRPALLEAALVSRPGRIDQAIEFPLPDKRLRQRLIALYACNLSLSQPLMQHLATRTEGASPAFIKELLRRIAQHHLEAGDPPEVSRSTADSALHEMLFSGGLLNKRLLGGQAIYGEAMEVD
;
A
#
# COMPACT_ATOMS: atom_id res chain seq x y z
N MET A 1 5.27 50.85 -3.44
CA MET A 1 5.56 51.98 -2.53
C MET A 1 6.08 53.14 -3.35
N SER A 2 5.36 54.25 -3.41
CA SER A 2 5.74 55.44 -4.16
C SER A 2 6.85 56.15 -3.43
N LEU A 3 8.01 56.27 -4.11
CA LEU A 3 9.12 57.11 -3.62
C LEU A 3 8.69 58.56 -3.65
N ASN A 4 8.38 59.14 -2.47
CA ASN A 4 8.20 60.57 -2.32
C ASN A 4 9.59 61.23 -2.36
N MET A 5 9.87 62.00 -3.39
CA MET A 5 10.97 62.96 -3.41
C MET A 5 10.62 64.12 -2.46
N VAL A 6 11.24 64.13 -1.31
CA VAL A 6 11.21 65.27 -0.37
C VAL A 6 12.55 65.99 -0.49
N SER A 7 12.47 67.26 -0.81
CA SER A 7 13.61 68.18 -1.00
C SER A 7 14.35 68.48 0.32
N ALA A 8 15.66 68.63 0.21
CA ALA A 8 16.62 69.17 1.20
C ALA A 8 16.93 68.26 2.41
N GLY A 9 17.46 67.03 2.16
CA GLY A 9 18.11 66.22 3.21
C GLY A 9 19.62 66.19 3.08
N ARG A 10 20.34 66.13 4.20
CA ARG A 10 21.75 65.77 4.26
C ARG A 10 21.90 64.34 4.66
N CYS A 11 22.81 63.61 4.02
CA CYS A 11 23.15 62.27 4.45
C CYS A 11 23.59 62.27 5.92
N GLN A 12 22.99 61.44 6.76
CA GLN A 12 23.32 61.39 8.19
C GLN A 12 24.67 60.73 8.48
N PHE A 13 25.24 60.01 7.52
CA PHE A 13 26.54 59.33 7.64
C PHE A 13 27.70 60.21 7.20
N CYS A 14 27.61 60.87 6.03
CA CYS A 14 28.72 61.66 5.50
C CYS A 14 28.44 63.19 5.46
N HIS A 15 27.22 63.61 5.83
CA HIS A 15 26.71 64.99 5.91
C HIS A 15 26.69 65.74 4.57
N ARG A 16 26.88 65.04 3.41
CA ARG A 16 26.78 65.62 2.08
C ARG A 16 25.30 65.93 1.72
N THR A 17 25.15 66.95 0.94
CA THR A 17 23.84 67.42 0.43
C THR A 17 23.50 66.79 -0.91
N GLU A 18 22.25 66.93 -1.38
CA GLU A 18 21.76 66.42 -2.67
C GLU A 18 22.60 66.88 -3.87
N ASN A 19 23.26 68.05 -3.76
CA ASN A 19 24.13 68.54 -4.83
C ASN A 19 25.50 67.88 -4.90
N GLU A 20 25.85 67.12 -3.88
CA GLU A 20 27.19 66.49 -3.73
C GLU A 20 27.18 64.97 -3.89
N VAL A 21 25.97 64.38 -4.10
CA VAL A 21 25.77 62.97 -4.25
C VAL A 21 24.73 62.70 -5.32
N THR A 22 24.72 61.49 -5.92
CA THR A 22 23.82 61.14 -7.02
C THR A 22 22.37 60.92 -6.57
N VAL A 23 22.20 60.30 -5.40
CA VAL A 23 20.85 60.01 -4.84
C VAL A 23 20.90 60.04 -3.31
N ILE A 24 19.88 60.61 -2.68
CA ILE A 24 19.65 60.47 -1.23
C ILE A 24 18.35 59.71 -1.02
N VAL A 25 18.43 58.59 -0.28
CA VAL A 25 17.26 57.77 0.10
C VAL A 25 16.76 58.20 1.47
N ALA A 26 15.48 58.52 1.58
CA ALA A 26 14.82 58.88 2.81
C ALA A 26 14.21 57.63 3.46
N GLY A 27 14.49 57.38 4.73
CA GLY A 27 13.85 56.40 5.60
C GLY A 27 12.97 57.12 6.67
N ASP A 28 12.24 56.36 7.47
CA ASP A 28 11.29 56.88 8.50
C ASP A 28 12.00 57.77 9.54
N SER A 29 13.31 57.65 9.74
CA SER A 29 14.09 58.36 10.75
C SER A 29 15.35 59.05 10.25
N GLY A 30 15.56 59.12 8.90
CA GLY A 30 16.75 59.80 8.40
C GLY A 30 17.04 59.61 6.91
N PHE A 31 18.18 60.17 6.46
CA PHE A 31 18.61 60.20 5.07
C PHE A 31 19.97 59.52 4.89
N ILE A 32 20.13 58.68 3.85
CA ILE A 32 21.40 58.06 3.50
C ILE A 32 21.71 58.24 2.00
N CYS A 33 22.92 58.62 1.64
CA CYS A 33 23.29 58.77 0.24
C CYS A 33 23.80 57.46 -0.36
N ASP A 34 23.74 57.36 -1.70
CA ASP A 34 24.16 56.21 -2.50
C ASP A 34 25.62 55.80 -2.28
N GLU A 35 26.55 56.76 -2.00
CA GLU A 35 27.93 56.45 -1.68
C GLU A 35 28.07 55.78 -0.33
N CYS A 36 27.31 56.24 0.70
CA CYS A 36 27.31 55.61 2.00
C CYS A 36 26.66 54.23 1.96
N ILE A 37 25.60 54.04 1.16
CA ILE A 37 25.01 52.72 0.93
C ILE A 37 26.07 51.78 0.33
N ARG A 38 26.78 52.20 -0.73
CA ARG A 38 27.84 51.39 -1.35
C ARG A 38 28.98 51.08 -0.37
N SER A 39 29.41 52.04 0.44
CA SER A 39 30.44 51.83 1.45
C SER A 39 29.98 50.85 2.55
N CYS A 40 28.75 50.95 3.01
CA CYS A 40 28.17 50.00 3.96
C CYS A 40 28.04 48.60 3.36
N THR A 41 27.61 48.49 2.12
CA THR A 41 27.52 47.20 1.41
C THR A 41 28.91 46.57 1.27
N ALA A 42 29.93 47.35 0.91
CA ALA A 42 31.32 46.87 0.82
C ALA A 42 31.93 46.46 2.18
N LEU A 43 31.44 46.99 3.28
CA LEU A 43 31.87 46.62 4.64
C LEU A 43 31.16 45.35 5.14
N LEU A 44 29.99 45.05 4.61
CA LEU A 44 29.21 43.84 4.92
C LEU A 44 29.60 42.64 4.08
N GLU A 45 30.41 42.87 3.03
CA GLU A 45 30.98 41.78 2.24
C GLU A 45 32.10 41.10 3.06
N PRO A 46 32.09 39.78 3.25
CA PRO A 46 33.15 39.08 3.99
C PRO A 46 34.49 39.25 3.23
N ARG A 47 35.49 39.85 3.90
CA ARG A 47 36.86 39.91 3.39
C ARG A 47 37.52 38.58 3.67
N ASP A 48 37.96 37.91 2.62
CA ASP A 48 38.86 36.77 2.74
C ASP A 48 40.33 37.30 2.78
N ASP A 49 41.07 36.89 3.76
CA ASP A 49 42.48 37.27 3.96
C ASP A 49 43.44 36.71 2.88
N SER A 50 42.95 35.99 1.88
CA SER A 50 43.75 35.28 0.86
C SER A 50 43.90 36.01 -0.48
N GLY A 51 43.38 37.23 -0.64
CA GLY A 51 43.66 38.08 -1.80
C GLY A 51 43.27 37.51 -3.18
N ARG A 52 42.38 36.58 -3.25
CA ARG A 52 41.79 36.08 -4.49
C ARG A 52 40.33 36.52 -4.60
N ASP A 53 39.99 37.16 -5.72
CA ASP A 53 38.59 37.49 -6.11
C ASP A 53 37.75 36.20 -6.17
N GLN A 54 37.28 35.72 -5.04
CA GLN A 54 36.19 34.74 -5.03
C GLN A 54 34.88 35.50 -5.21
N LYS A 55 34.20 35.27 -6.34
CA LYS A 55 32.82 35.68 -6.49
C LYS A 55 32.05 35.19 -5.26
N PRO A 56 31.26 36.04 -4.57
CA PRO A 56 30.53 35.62 -3.39
C PRO A 56 29.72 34.37 -3.73
N GLN A 57 30.01 33.27 -3.04
CA GLN A 57 29.14 32.09 -3.03
C GLN A 57 27.90 32.51 -2.26
N TYR A 58 26.91 33.05 -2.99
CA TYR A 58 25.55 33.19 -2.47
C TYR A 58 25.06 31.79 -2.10
N THR A 59 25.12 31.46 -0.84
CA THR A 59 24.39 30.32 -0.30
C THR A 59 22.92 30.69 -0.39
N ASP A 60 22.23 30.21 -1.42
CA ASP A 60 20.80 30.45 -1.60
C ASP A 60 20.10 29.88 -0.37
N ARG A 61 19.53 30.76 0.45
CA ARG A 61 18.76 30.38 1.64
C ARG A 61 17.34 29.98 1.29
N TYR A 62 16.77 30.60 0.24
CA TYR A 62 15.39 30.45 -0.12
C TYR A 62 15.23 29.81 -1.51
N ALA A 63 14.17 29.02 -1.68
CA ALA A 63 13.90 28.32 -2.92
C ALA A 63 13.71 29.27 -4.13
N PHE A 64 13.09 30.45 -3.92
CA PHE A 64 12.91 31.44 -4.99
C PHE A 64 14.24 31.92 -5.59
N GLN A 65 15.30 32.05 -4.76
CA GLN A 65 16.62 32.48 -5.24
C GLN A 65 17.21 31.47 -6.23
N ARG A 66 17.06 30.18 -5.93
CA ARG A 66 17.49 29.10 -6.83
C ARG A 66 16.69 29.11 -8.14
N LEU A 67 15.36 29.28 -8.03
CA LEU A 67 14.48 29.33 -9.21
C LEU A 67 14.78 30.51 -10.12
N ILE A 68 14.97 31.72 -9.55
CA ILE A 68 15.35 32.92 -10.35
C ILE A 68 16.68 32.70 -11.10
N ARG A 69 17.66 32.11 -10.42
CA ARG A 69 18.94 31.79 -11.07
C ARG A 69 18.79 30.73 -12.16
N HIS A 70 18.04 29.64 -11.86
CA HIS A 70 17.83 28.54 -12.79
C HIS A 70 17.16 28.98 -14.09
N PHE A 71 16.15 29.85 -13.99
CA PHE A 71 15.42 30.40 -15.13
C PHE A 71 15.96 31.74 -15.65
N ALA A 72 17.18 32.09 -15.26
CA ALA A 72 17.87 33.32 -15.72
C ALA A 72 17.01 34.60 -15.54
N GLY A 73 16.38 34.77 -14.37
CA GLY A 73 15.54 35.92 -14.03
C GLY A 73 14.07 35.78 -14.44
N ARG A 74 13.71 34.82 -15.28
CA ARG A 74 12.36 34.64 -15.85
C ARG A 74 11.48 33.64 -15.08
N ALA A 75 11.78 33.34 -13.80
CA ALA A 75 11.01 32.36 -13.03
C ALA A 75 9.50 32.71 -12.95
N HIS A 76 9.14 33.99 -12.84
CA HIS A 76 7.74 34.42 -12.78
C HIS A 76 6.96 34.28 -14.12
N GLU A 77 7.67 34.05 -15.23
CA GLU A 77 7.07 33.83 -16.54
C GLU A 77 6.80 32.35 -16.82
N MET A 78 7.34 31.43 -16.00
CA MET A 78 7.21 29.99 -16.22
C MET A 78 5.81 29.50 -15.87
N GLN A 79 5.37 28.48 -16.61
CA GLN A 79 4.07 27.81 -16.41
C GLN A 79 4.28 26.46 -15.72
N ALA A 80 3.47 26.20 -14.67
CA ALA A 80 3.43 24.92 -13.99
C ALA A 80 2.24 24.09 -14.48
N THR A 81 2.47 22.80 -14.71
CA THR A 81 1.43 21.79 -14.93
C THR A 81 1.47 20.81 -13.76
N SER A 82 0.34 20.60 -13.09
CA SER A 82 0.25 19.74 -11.90
C SER A 82 -0.50 18.44 -12.18
N ARG A 83 -0.08 17.35 -11.51
CA ARG A 83 -0.82 16.09 -11.40
C ARG A 83 -0.76 15.57 -9.97
N SER A 84 -1.89 15.02 -9.49
CA SER A 84 -1.97 14.38 -8.17
C SER A 84 -1.87 12.87 -8.31
N PHE A 85 -1.14 12.26 -7.39
CA PHE A 85 -0.97 10.82 -7.28
C PHE A 85 -1.39 10.38 -5.87
N PRO A 86 -2.13 9.27 -5.74
CA PRO A 86 -2.49 8.75 -4.41
C PRO A 86 -1.23 8.26 -3.67
N VAL A 87 -1.18 8.47 -2.35
CA VAL A 87 -0.01 8.09 -1.52
C VAL A 87 0.35 6.60 -1.63
N ARG A 88 -0.61 5.74 -1.94
CA ARG A 88 -0.35 4.31 -2.19
C ARG A 88 0.58 4.03 -3.37
N GLN A 89 0.79 4.99 -4.28
CA GLN A 89 1.75 4.90 -5.38
C GLN A 89 3.10 5.55 -5.06
N GLN A 90 3.31 6.03 -3.85
CA GLN A 90 4.49 6.81 -3.47
C GLN A 90 5.82 6.08 -3.75
N ALA A 91 5.91 4.79 -3.40
CA ALA A 91 7.13 4.02 -3.64
C ALA A 91 7.42 3.85 -5.15
N ASP A 92 6.39 3.57 -5.94
CA ASP A 92 6.52 3.45 -7.39
C ASP A 92 6.86 4.79 -8.05
N LEU A 93 6.20 5.88 -7.59
CA LEU A 93 6.48 7.23 -8.06
C LEU A 93 7.92 7.65 -7.74
N GLN A 94 8.42 7.38 -6.52
CA GLN A 94 9.80 7.68 -6.16
C GLN A 94 10.78 6.95 -7.08
N ARG A 95 10.61 5.65 -7.30
CA ARG A 95 11.46 4.88 -8.23
C ARG A 95 11.42 5.41 -9.66
N ALA A 96 10.24 5.86 -10.12
CA ALA A 96 10.11 6.48 -11.43
C ALA A 96 10.86 7.81 -11.51
N LEU A 97 10.76 8.65 -10.47
CA LEU A 97 11.48 9.93 -10.37
C LEU A 97 12.99 9.73 -10.29
N ASP A 98 13.47 8.81 -9.44
CA ASP A 98 14.91 8.49 -9.31
C ASP A 98 15.51 8.07 -10.66
N THR A 99 14.76 7.29 -11.44
CA THR A 99 15.20 6.83 -12.75
C THR A 99 15.18 7.94 -13.82
N LEU A 100 14.21 8.85 -13.75
CA LEU A 100 13.99 9.90 -14.77
C LEU A 100 14.76 11.18 -14.48
N LEU A 101 14.82 11.58 -13.22
CA LEU A 101 15.35 12.88 -12.80
C LEU A 101 16.70 12.75 -12.07
N GLY A 102 17.11 11.52 -11.76
CA GLY A 102 18.27 11.21 -10.90
C GLY A 102 17.91 11.23 -9.42
N GLU A 103 18.69 10.49 -8.65
CA GLU A 103 18.51 10.42 -7.21
C GLU A 103 18.69 11.81 -6.55
N PRO A 104 17.93 12.14 -5.48
CA PRO A 104 17.96 13.46 -4.84
C PRO A 104 19.22 13.68 -3.97
N HIS A 105 20.40 13.35 -4.50
CA HIS A 105 21.69 13.44 -3.82
C HIS A 105 22.64 14.45 -4.45
N VAL A 106 22.33 14.96 -5.64
CA VAL A 106 23.17 15.90 -6.37
C VAL A 106 22.75 17.33 -5.98
N PRO A 107 23.50 18.05 -5.11
CA PRO A 107 23.11 19.37 -4.60
C PRO A 107 22.92 20.44 -5.67
N GLU A 108 23.48 20.24 -6.85
CA GLU A 108 23.39 21.21 -7.95
C GLU A 108 22.02 21.21 -8.60
N ASN A 109 21.40 20.04 -8.73
CA ASN A 109 20.14 19.83 -9.47
C ASN A 109 18.93 19.56 -8.56
N PHE A 110 19.13 19.43 -7.26
CA PHE A 110 18.08 19.12 -6.32
C PHE A 110 18.17 19.96 -5.03
N VAL A 111 17.02 20.37 -4.50
CA VAL A 111 16.90 21.04 -3.21
C VAL A 111 15.74 20.49 -2.41
N GLY A 112 15.99 20.17 -1.14
CA GLY A 112 14.92 19.90 -0.18
C GLY A 112 14.26 21.21 0.26
N ILE A 113 12.98 21.16 0.61
CA ILE A 113 12.17 22.31 1.02
C ILE A 113 11.72 22.12 2.46
N ASN A 114 11.99 23.13 3.30
CA ASN A 114 11.45 23.17 4.66
C ASN A 114 10.01 23.64 4.62
N PHE A 115 9.07 22.68 4.76
CA PHE A 115 7.65 22.99 4.77
C PHE A 115 6.93 22.11 5.79
N SER A 116 6.26 22.76 6.74
CA SER A 116 5.66 22.10 7.90
C SER A 116 4.14 21.99 7.85
N SER A 117 3.47 22.63 6.87
CA SER A 117 2.03 22.46 6.72
C SER A 117 1.69 21.04 6.27
N ARG A 118 0.72 20.42 6.95
CA ARG A 118 0.24 19.08 6.56
C ARG A 118 -0.90 19.14 5.53
N HIS A 119 -1.60 20.27 5.45
CA HIS A 119 -2.84 20.42 4.68
C HIS A 119 -2.65 21.20 3.38
N GLU A 120 -1.46 21.66 3.09
CA GLU A 120 -1.17 22.41 1.88
C GLU A 120 0.01 21.77 1.13
N ALA A 121 -0.11 21.67 -0.19
CA ALA A 121 1.00 21.27 -1.04
C ALA A 121 2.00 22.43 -1.20
N VAL A 122 3.27 22.10 -1.35
CA VAL A 122 4.26 23.03 -1.89
C VAL A 122 4.02 23.14 -3.39
N SER A 123 3.55 24.29 -3.85
CA SER A 123 3.36 24.61 -5.26
C SER A 123 4.47 25.51 -5.79
N TYR A 124 4.65 25.54 -7.12
CA TYR A 124 5.60 26.45 -7.75
C TYR A 124 5.33 27.92 -7.43
N SER A 125 4.07 28.33 -7.42
CA SER A 125 3.67 29.68 -7.04
C SER A 125 4.11 30.03 -5.62
N LYS A 126 3.97 29.09 -4.67
CA LYS A 126 4.40 29.26 -3.29
C LYS A 126 5.93 29.34 -3.14
N LEU A 127 6.66 28.61 -3.99
CA LEU A 127 8.13 28.68 -4.03
C LEU A 127 8.65 30.05 -4.53
N LEU A 128 7.86 30.82 -5.27
CA LEU A 128 8.21 32.15 -5.77
C LEU A 128 7.86 33.29 -4.82
N GLU A 129 7.22 33.02 -3.69
CA GLU A 129 6.86 34.07 -2.72
C GLU A 129 8.11 34.70 -2.09
N HIS A 130 8.17 36.06 -2.09
CA HIS A 130 9.30 36.86 -1.58
C HIS A 130 9.00 37.54 -0.24
N SER A 131 7.88 37.20 0.41
CA SER A 131 7.42 37.80 1.66
C SER A 131 7.81 36.98 2.90
N ARG A 132 7.24 37.34 4.05
CA ARG A 132 7.41 36.59 5.32
C ARG A 132 7.11 35.08 5.25
N GLY A 133 6.58 34.58 4.14
CA GLY A 133 6.28 33.19 3.85
C GLY A 133 7.26 32.49 2.91
N SER A 134 8.41 33.10 2.58
CA SER A 134 9.41 32.47 1.68
C SER A 134 9.89 31.14 2.22
N LEU A 135 9.86 30.10 1.37
CA LEU A 135 10.27 28.76 1.74
C LEU A 135 11.79 28.61 1.73
N GLU A 136 12.33 28.16 2.86
CA GLU A 136 13.76 27.94 3.02
C GLU A 136 14.18 26.59 2.40
N ILE A 137 15.39 26.58 1.84
CA ILE A 137 16.06 25.36 1.44
C ILE A 137 16.51 24.60 2.69
N ALA A 138 16.25 23.30 2.74
CA ALA A 138 16.62 22.44 3.84
C ALA A 138 17.14 21.09 3.30
N PRO A 139 17.80 20.28 4.13
CA PRO A 139 18.08 18.90 3.76
C PRO A 139 16.78 18.15 3.41
N PRO A 140 16.81 17.27 2.39
CA PRO A 140 15.63 16.53 1.98
C PRO A 140 15.12 15.63 3.13
N GLN A 141 13.80 15.60 3.29
CA GLN A 141 13.12 14.74 4.25
C GLN A 141 12.53 13.54 3.54
N PHE A 142 12.80 12.37 4.09
CA PHE A 142 12.33 11.10 3.54
C PHE A 142 11.41 10.36 4.52
N GLU A 143 10.56 9.54 3.97
CA GLU A 143 9.80 8.50 4.64
C GLU A 143 10.19 7.16 4.05
N GLU A 144 10.38 6.13 4.90
CA GLU A 144 10.67 4.78 4.43
C GLU A 144 9.38 3.99 4.29
N ILE A 145 9.14 3.47 3.09
CA ILE A 145 7.98 2.63 2.78
C ILE A 145 8.45 1.21 2.58
N ASN A 146 7.89 0.30 3.37
CA ASN A 146 8.13 -1.13 3.21
C ASN A 146 7.44 -1.61 1.93
N ILE A 147 8.20 -2.30 1.08
CA ILE A 147 7.72 -2.91 -0.17
C ILE A 147 7.79 -4.45 -0.14
N GLY A 148 7.95 -5.05 1.05
CA GLY A 148 8.01 -6.49 1.29
C GLY A 148 9.41 -7.10 1.12
N ARG A 149 9.58 -8.35 1.58
CA ARG A 149 10.85 -9.11 1.57
C ARG A 149 12.00 -8.40 2.29
N GLY A 150 11.69 -7.55 3.28
CA GLY A 150 12.70 -6.76 3.99
C GLY A 150 13.25 -5.57 3.20
N GLU A 151 12.67 -5.26 2.03
CA GLU A 151 13.07 -4.12 1.22
C GLU A 151 12.26 -2.87 1.60
N THR A 152 12.90 -1.70 1.59
CA THR A 152 12.27 -0.40 1.78
C THR A 152 12.61 0.54 0.64
N VAL A 153 11.71 1.49 0.36
CA VAL A 153 11.96 2.63 -0.55
C VAL A 153 11.94 3.90 0.27
N ARG A 154 13.01 4.71 0.16
CA ARG A 154 13.08 6.03 0.78
C ARG A 154 12.37 7.02 -0.12
N CYS A 155 11.18 7.46 0.27
CA CYS A 155 10.33 8.35 -0.48
C CYS A 155 10.46 9.78 0.02
N LEU A 156 10.68 10.70 -0.89
CA LEU A 156 10.81 12.13 -0.60
C LEU A 156 9.45 12.72 -0.20
N LYS A 157 9.44 13.59 0.82
CA LYS A 157 8.22 14.32 1.24
C LYS A 157 8.00 15.59 0.44
N ASN A 158 9.03 16.43 0.36
CA ASN A 158 9.01 17.68 -0.40
C ASN A 158 10.35 17.88 -1.07
N GLY A 159 10.34 18.32 -2.32
CA GLY A 159 11.57 18.58 -3.05
C GLY A 159 11.37 19.33 -4.35
N LEU A 160 12.47 19.92 -4.82
CA LEU A 160 12.54 20.68 -6.04
C LEU A 160 13.74 20.19 -6.86
N TRP A 161 13.49 19.67 -8.06
CA TRP A 161 14.54 19.40 -9.07
C TRP A 161 14.65 20.57 -10.01
N LEU A 162 15.88 20.96 -10.33
CA LEU A 162 16.25 22.03 -11.26
C LEU A 162 17.01 21.38 -12.43
N LEU A 163 16.36 21.20 -13.54
CA LEU A 163 16.80 20.33 -14.61
C LEU A 163 16.91 21.08 -15.95
N ARG A 164 17.61 20.47 -16.92
CA ARG A 164 17.70 20.97 -18.28
C ARG A 164 17.51 19.84 -19.27
N GLU A 165 16.74 20.09 -20.32
CA GLU A 165 16.62 19.22 -21.48
C GLU A 165 16.95 20.04 -22.74
N GLU A 166 17.98 19.65 -23.49
CA GLU A 166 18.41 20.34 -24.71
C GLU A 166 18.52 21.88 -24.53
N GLU A 167 19.26 22.34 -23.50
CA GLU A 167 19.42 23.77 -23.14
C GLU A 167 18.17 24.44 -22.55
N GLN A 168 17.00 23.82 -22.57
CA GLN A 168 15.79 24.37 -21.94
C GLN A 168 15.76 24.06 -20.42
N PRO A 169 15.74 25.10 -19.56
CA PRO A 169 15.58 24.90 -18.15
C PRO A 169 14.12 24.52 -17.84
N TYR A 170 13.95 23.52 -16.94
CA TYR A 170 12.66 23.17 -16.35
C TYR A 170 12.84 22.79 -14.89
N ALA A 171 11.76 22.75 -14.14
CA ALA A 171 11.80 22.33 -12.75
C ALA A 171 10.68 21.32 -12.46
N VAL A 172 10.94 20.48 -11.46
CA VAL A 172 9.93 19.54 -10.95
C VAL A 172 9.78 19.75 -9.46
N VAL A 173 8.54 19.98 -8.99
CA VAL A 173 8.19 20.16 -7.58
C VAL A 173 7.40 18.96 -7.13
N LEU A 174 7.82 18.32 -6.06
CA LEU A 174 7.09 17.23 -5.40
C LEU A 174 6.68 17.67 -4.00
N SER A 175 5.43 17.44 -3.65
CA SER A 175 4.93 17.70 -2.30
C SER A 175 3.91 16.65 -1.89
N GLN A 176 4.10 16.09 -0.71
CA GLN A 176 3.12 15.23 -0.04
C GLN A 176 2.27 16.11 0.90
N PHE A 177 0.96 15.99 0.82
CA PHE A 177 0.04 16.75 1.67
C PHE A 177 -1.20 15.93 2.04
N ASP A 178 -1.86 16.33 3.12
CA ASP A 178 -3.10 15.73 3.61
C ASP A 178 -4.27 16.65 3.25
N ASN A 179 -5.14 16.20 2.39
CA ASN A 179 -6.30 16.97 1.93
C ASN A 179 -7.42 16.97 2.98
N PHE A 180 -7.20 17.68 4.12
CA PHE A 180 -8.16 17.83 5.22
C PHE A 180 -8.78 16.52 5.72
N GLY A 181 -7.96 15.49 5.90
CA GLY A 181 -8.40 14.18 6.39
C GLY A 181 -9.18 13.36 5.35
N ARG A 182 -9.19 13.76 4.08
CA ARG A 182 -9.73 12.94 2.99
C ARG A 182 -8.70 11.91 2.56
N ASP A 183 -7.77 12.27 1.69
CA ASP A 183 -6.71 11.36 1.25
C ASP A 183 -5.36 12.06 1.33
N GLN A 184 -4.33 11.32 1.73
CA GLN A 184 -2.98 11.79 1.51
C GLN A 184 -2.66 11.70 0.02
N GLU A 185 -2.29 12.82 -0.57
CA GLU A 185 -1.95 12.94 -1.97
C GLU A 185 -0.51 13.40 -2.15
N ILE A 186 0.04 13.08 -3.31
CA ILE A 186 1.33 13.58 -3.76
C ILE A 186 1.06 14.48 -4.95
N SER A 187 1.34 15.77 -4.79
CA SER A 187 1.33 16.72 -5.89
C SER A 187 2.68 16.71 -6.59
N LEU A 188 2.66 16.58 -7.89
CA LEU A 188 3.83 16.72 -8.74
C LEU A 188 3.56 17.82 -9.76
N GLU A 189 4.38 18.86 -9.74
CA GLU A 189 4.32 19.96 -10.72
C GLU A 189 5.56 19.92 -11.61
N VAL A 190 5.35 19.99 -12.92
CA VAL A 190 6.41 20.19 -13.92
C VAL A 190 6.29 21.61 -14.44
N VAL A 191 7.39 22.35 -14.38
CA VAL A 191 7.46 23.78 -14.65
C VAL A 191 8.36 24.03 -15.86
N GLY A 192 7.86 24.70 -16.85
CA GLY A 192 8.60 25.02 -18.07
C GLY A 192 8.20 26.36 -18.70
N PRO A 193 8.81 26.75 -19.81
CA PRO A 193 8.45 27.97 -20.54
C PRO A 193 6.98 27.95 -20.99
N PRO A 194 6.29 29.12 -21.04
CA PRO A 194 4.87 29.22 -21.44
C PRO A 194 4.72 29.21 -22.97
N ASN A 195 5.28 28.21 -23.62
CA ASN A 195 5.21 28.03 -25.09
C ASN A 195 4.96 26.55 -25.42
N ASP A 196 4.71 26.27 -26.71
CA ASP A 196 4.41 24.89 -27.16
C ASP A 196 5.51 23.89 -26.81
N ALA A 197 6.78 24.29 -26.83
CA ALA A 197 7.90 23.44 -26.46
C ALA A 197 7.89 23.10 -24.96
N GLY A 198 7.57 24.08 -24.09
CA GLY A 198 7.41 23.86 -22.64
C GLY A 198 6.22 22.96 -22.32
N ILE A 199 5.07 23.16 -22.97
CA ILE A 199 3.89 22.30 -22.83
C ILE A 199 4.22 20.86 -23.26
N ALA A 200 4.88 20.69 -24.40
CA ALA A 200 5.30 19.38 -24.89
C ALA A 200 6.29 18.69 -23.92
N LEU A 201 7.22 19.44 -23.33
CA LEU A 201 8.14 18.94 -22.31
C LEU A 201 7.39 18.43 -21.08
N CYS A 202 6.47 19.23 -20.52
CA CYS A 202 5.65 18.82 -19.38
C CYS A 202 4.88 17.52 -19.68
N THR A 203 4.27 17.43 -20.86
CA THR A 203 3.55 16.25 -21.31
C THR A 203 4.47 15.03 -21.39
N ARG A 204 5.65 15.14 -22.01
CA ARG A 204 6.63 14.03 -22.10
C ARG A 204 7.08 13.53 -20.73
N VAL A 205 7.36 14.45 -19.78
CA VAL A 205 7.78 14.09 -18.42
C VAL A 205 6.68 13.29 -17.73
N PHE A 206 5.42 13.76 -17.77
CA PHE A 206 4.31 13.04 -17.17
C PHE A 206 4.04 11.69 -17.84
N GLU A 207 4.07 11.62 -19.16
CA GLU A 207 3.92 10.35 -19.87
C GLU A 207 5.03 9.35 -19.54
N ALA A 208 6.27 9.82 -19.37
CA ALA A 208 7.39 8.99 -18.99
C ALA A 208 7.21 8.43 -17.58
N ILE A 209 6.70 9.23 -16.62
CA ILE A 209 6.38 8.80 -15.26
C ILE A 209 5.24 7.76 -15.29
N GLU A 210 4.12 8.06 -15.95
CA GLU A 210 2.97 7.17 -16.03
C GLU A 210 3.29 5.83 -16.71
N ARG A 211 4.11 5.85 -17.74
CA ARG A 211 4.59 4.63 -18.39
C ARG A 211 5.38 3.75 -17.43
N ARG A 212 6.23 4.33 -16.57
CA ARG A 212 6.98 3.58 -15.57
C ARG A 212 6.10 3.06 -14.45
N LEU A 213 5.18 3.88 -13.94
CA LEU A 213 4.20 3.45 -12.94
C LEU A 213 3.38 2.25 -13.44
N SER A 214 3.00 2.26 -14.73
CA SER A 214 2.23 1.16 -15.32
C SER A 214 3.07 -0.08 -15.60
N ALA A 215 4.36 0.06 -15.93
CA ALA A 215 5.23 -1.04 -16.34
C ALA A 215 5.89 -1.76 -15.16
N GLN A 216 6.30 -1.05 -14.12
CA GLN A 216 7.18 -1.54 -13.06
C GLN A 216 6.70 -1.12 -11.67
N SER A 217 5.65 -1.76 -11.16
CA SER A 217 5.27 -1.55 -9.76
C SER A 217 6.04 -2.49 -8.84
N CYS A 218 6.56 -1.95 -7.72
CA CYS A 218 7.22 -2.71 -6.66
C CYS A 218 6.25 -3.64 -5.90
N TYR A 219 4.96 -3.46 -6.11
CA TYR A 219 3.89 -4.25 -5.48
C TYR A 219 3.45 -5.47 -6.30
N ARG A 220 3.92 -5.61 -7.55
CA ARG A 220 3.57 -6.77 -8.39
C ARG A 220 4.11 -8.07 -7.81
N GLY A 221 3.31 -9.13 -7.88
CA GLY A 221 3.67 -10.44 -7.36
C GLY A 221 3.76 -10.50 -5.83
N ARG A 222 3.19 -9.53 -5.13
CA ARG A 222 3.13 -9.49 -3.66
C ARG A 222 1.72 -9.82 -3.16
N VAL A 223 1.63 -10.14 -1.89
CA VAL A 223 0.35 -10.29 -1.18
C VAL A 223 0.07 -9.01 -0.43
N LEU A 224 -1.03 -8.35 -0.77
CA LEU A 224 -1.35 -7.00 -0.35
C LEU A 224 -2.73 -6.91 0.29
N SER A 225 -2.88 -5.99 1.25
CA SER A 225 -4.17 -5.45 1.66
C SER A 225 -4.10 -3.93 1.75
N LEU A 226 -5.27 -3.28 1.84
CA LEU A 226 -5.35 -1.84 2.05
C LEU A 226 -5.60 -1.56 3.53
N GLU A 227 -4.83 -0.65 4.10
CA GLU A 227 -5.11 -0.17 5.44
C GLU A 227 -6.32 0.75 5.42
N GLN A 228 -7.30 0.46 6.28
CA GLN A 228 -8.45 1.34 6.46
C GLN A 228 -8.01 2.57 7.26
N SER A 229 -8.25 3.75 6.72
CA SER A 229 -8.04 4.99 7.47
C SER A 229 -9.04 5.07 8.63
N TYR A 230 -8.57 5.36 9.83
CA TYR A 230 -9.42 5.76 10.96
C TYR A 230 -9.99 7.18 10.78
N ALA A 231 -9.59 7.89 9.74
CA ALA A 231 -10.19 9.17 9.39
C ALA A 231 -11.61 8.97 8.84
N TRP A 232 -12.49 9.94 9.08
CA TRP A 232 -13.89 9.96 8.69
C TRP A 232 -14.15 9.75 7.18
N SER A 233 -13.11 9.73 6.37
CA SER A 233 -13.19 9.62 4.90
C SER A 233 -13.48 8.21 4.39
N GLY A 234 -13.17 7.16 5.16
CA GLY A 234 -13.37 5.76 4.73
C GLY A 234 -12.49 5.30 3.56
N HIS A 235 -11.50 6.11 3.15
CA HIS A 235 -10.59 5.79 2.05
C HIS A 235 -9.33 5.05 2.51
N ALA A 236 -8.77 4.21 1.64
CA ALA A 236 -7.54 3.48 1.92
C ALA A 236 -6.33 4.41 1.79
N GLN A 237 -5.56 4.55 2.86
CA GLN A 237 -4.38 5.41 2.85
C GLN A 237 -3.11 4.68 2.38
N ARG A 238 -2.88 3.45 2.81
CA ARG A 238 -1.62 2.73 2.56
C ARG A 238 -1.85 1.29 2.10
N ILE A 239 -0.85 0.76 1.39
CA ILE A 239 -0.77 -0.66 1.04
C ILE A 239 -0.02 -1.36 2.17
N GLN A 240 -0.64 -2.39 2.74
CA GLN A 240 0.00 -3.33 3.66
C GLN A 240 0.47 -4.55 2.87
N ILE A 241 1.72 -4.93 3.07
CA ILE A 241 2.31 -6.11 2.44
C ILE A 241 2.34 -7.25 3.46
N HIS A 242 1.92 -8.42 3.01
CA HIS A 242 1.92 -9.64 3.82
C HIS A 242 3.02 -10.57 3.37
N ASP A 243 4.03 -10.77 4.20
CA ASP A 243 5.05 -11.80 4.00
C ASP A 243 4.50 -13.13 4.54
N LEU A 244 3.78 -13.86 3.67
CA LEU A 244 3.19 -15.15 4.01
C LEU A 244 4.26 -16.24 3.90
N ALA A 245 4.39 -17.07 4.94
CA ALA A 245 5.20 -18.28 4.85
C ALA A 245 4.68 -19.15 3.69
N PRO A 246 5.57 -19.66 2.84
CA PRO A 246 5.19 -20.52 1.73
C PRO A 246 4.48 -21.79 2.26
N VAL A 247 3.49 -22.25 1.52
CA VAL A 247 2.76 -23.49 1.78
C VAL A 247 3.05 -24.40 0.60
N GLU A 248 3.56 -25.58 0.89
CA GLU A 248 3.83 -26.57 -0.14
C GLU A 248 2.58 -27.40 -0.43
N ARG A 249 2.56 -28.09 -1.58
CA ARG A 249 1.42 -28.93 -1.98
C ARG A 249 1.15 -30.05 -0.97
N GLU A 250 2.20 -30.61 -0.40
CA GLU A 250 2.19 -31.67 0.58
C GLU A 250 1.52 -31.28 1.91
N ASP A 251 1.56 -29.97 2.24
CA ASP A 251 0.92 -29.40 3.43
C ASP A 251 -0.59 -29.23 3.26
N LEU A 252 -1.08 -29.29 2.01
CA LEU A 252 -2.51 -29.25 1.71
C LEU A 252 -3.13 -30.64 1.85
N ILE A 253 -3.71 -30.92 3.01
CA ILE A 253 -4.40 -32.19 3.26
C ILE A 253 -5.90 -32.01 2.96
N LEU A 254 -6.24 -32.22 1.71
CA LEU A 254 -7.61 -32.15 1.16
C LEU A 254 -7.94 -33.43 0.40
N PRO A 255 -9.25 -33.73 0.13
CA PRO A 255 -9.61 -34.77 -0.83
C PRO A 255 -8.97 -34.50 -2.19
N GLU A 256 -8.44 -35.55 -2.83
CA GLU A 256 -7.70 -35.40 -4.11
C GLU A 256 -8.57 -34.69 -5.19
N LYS A 257 -9.86 -35.02 -5.26
CA LYS A 257 -10.80 -34.36 -6.19
C LYS A 257 -10.92 -32.86 -5.96
N THR A 258 -10.91 -32.44 -4.70
CA THR A 258 -10.95 -31.00 -4.32
C THR A 258 -9.65 -30.33 -4.76
N LEU A 259 -8.51 -30.96 -4.49
CA LEU A 259 -7.18 -30.43 -4.85
C LEU A 259 -7.03 -30.34 -6.37
N GLU A 260 -7.39 -31.39 -7.11
CA GLU A 260 -7.40 -31.38 -8.59
C GLU A 260 -8.29 -30.27 -9.16
N ALA A 261 -9.48 -30.07 -8.55
CA ALA A 261 -10.38 -29.00 -8.97
C ALA A 261 -9.76 -27.60 -8.76
N ILE A 262 -9.09 -27.39 -7.63
CA ILE A 262 -8.36 -26.15 -7.34
C ILE A 262 -7.22 -25.94 -8.34
N GLU A 263 -6.34 -26.94 -8.48
CA GLU A 263 -5.18 -26.88 -9.38
C GLU A 263 -5.61 -26.64 -10.84
N ARG A 264 -6.64 -27.31 -11.32
CA ARG A 264 -7.15 -27.10 -12.67
C ARG A 264 -7.75 -25.72 -12.89
N ASN A 265 -8.60 -25.28 -11.95
CA ASN A 265 -9.36 -24.06 -12.13
C ASN A 265 -8.58 -22.78 -11.81
N VAL A 266 -7.51 -22.86 -11.06
CA VAL A 266 -6.63 -21.71 -10.74
C VAL A 266 -5.30 -21.83 -11.48
N LEU A 267 -4.45 -22.79 -11.11
CA LEU A 267 -3.09 -22.89 -11.65
C LEU A 267 -3.08 -23.26 -13.14
N GLY A 268 -3.89 -24.25 -13.54
CA GLY A 268 -4.03 -24.66 -14.93
C GLY A 268 -4.57 -23.54 -15.80
N PHE A 269 -5.58 -22.83 -15.32
CA PHE A 269 -6.17 -21.70 -16.03
C PHE A 269 -5.18 -20.53 -16.14
N ALA A 270 -4.44 -20.18 -15.07
CA ALA A 270 -3.42 -19.15 -15.10
C ALA A 270 -2.33 -19.44 -16.13
N ARG A 271 -1.86 -20.69 -16.22
CA ARG A 271 -0.86 -21.12 -17.24
C ARG A 271 -1.39 -21.01 -18.67
N GLN A 272 -2.68 -21.21 -18.87
CA GLN A 272 -3.31 -21.20 -20.20
C GLN A 272 -3.85 -19.84 -20.61
N ARG A 273 -3.80 -18.81 -19.75
CA ARG A 273 -4.42 -17.49 -19.99
C ARG A 273 -4.01 -16.83 -21.31
N ALA A 274 -2.72 -16.95 -21.69
CA ALA A 274 -2.24 -16.37 -22.93
C ALA A 274 -2.86 -17.07 -24.18
N ALA A 275 -3.06 -18.37 -24.10
CA ALA A 275 -3.75 -19.14 -25.16
C ALA A 275 -5.24 -18.83 -25.22
N LEU A 276 -5.92 -18.73 -24.07
CA LEU A 276 -7.30 -18.34 -23.98
C LEU A 276 -7.55 -16.94 -24.58
N ARG A 277 -6.68 -15.99 -24.28
CA ARG A 277 -6.75 -14.63 -24.86
C ARG A 277 -6.59 -14.63 -26.38
N LYS A 278 -5.68 -15.45 -26.92
CA LYS A 278 -5.52 -15.62 -28.37
C LYS A 278 -6.77 -16.20 -29.04
N LEU A 279 -7.53 -17.01 -28.32
CA LEU A 279 -8.82 -17.55 -28.77
C LEU A 279 -9.99 -16.56 -28.61
N GLY A 280 -9.74 -15.36 -28.09
CA GLY A 280 -10.79 -14.36 -27.83
C GLY A 280 -11.65 -14.67 -26.61
N LEU A 281 -11.19 -15.59 -25.73
CA LEU A 281 -11.91 -15.96 -24.51
C LEU A 281 -11.48 -15.10 -23.32
N SER A 282 -12.41 -14.91 -22.37
CA SER A 282 -12.13 -14.18 -21.13
C SER A 282 -11.06 -14.89 -20.31
N THR A 283 -10.15 -14.10 -19.71
CA THR A 283 -9.14 -14.58 -18.76
C THR A 283 -9.52 -14.29 -17.31
N GLN A 284 -10.74 -13.89 -17.08
CA GLN A 284 -11.31 -13.75 -15.75
C GLN A 284 -11.92 -15.04 -15.27
N LYS A 285 -11.85 -15.29 -13.99
CA LYS A 285 -12.47 -16.44 -13.36
C LYS A 285 -12.86 -16.15 -11.93
N GLY A 286 -14.09 -16.52 -11.57
CA GLY A 286 -14.64 -16.42 -10.23
C GLY A 286 -14.82 -17.80 -9.59
N LEU A 287 -14.28 -17.98 -8.39
CA LEU A 287 -14.38 -19.22 -7.62
C LEU A 287 -14.99 -18.94 -6.24
N LEU A 288 -15.78 -19.89 -5.75
CA LEU A 288 -16.30 -19.86 -4.40
C LEU A 288 -15.73 -21.06 -3.61
N PHE A 289 -14.93 -20.80 -2.59
CA PHE A 289 -14.46 -21.81 -1.65
C PHE A 289 -15.44 -21.85 -0.46
N HIS A 290 -16.14 -22.95 -0.28
CA HIS A 290 -17.14 -23.08 0.77
C HIS A 290 -16.90 -24.34 1.65
N GLY A 291 -17.35 -24.30 2.88
CA GLY A 291 -17.25 -25.43 3.79
C GLY A 291 -17.12 -24.98 5.24
N PRO A 292 -17.16 -25.91 6.20
CA PRO A 292 -17.09 -25.61 7.63
C PRO A 292 -15.85 -24.76 8.00
N PRO A 293 -15.89 -24.01 9.11
CA PRO A 293 -14.73 -23.27 9.59
C PRO A 293 -13.57 -24.22 9.92
N GLY A 294 -12.33 -23.74 9.68
CA GLY A 294 -11.12 -24.51 9.98
C GLY A 294 -10.81 -25.66 9.02
N THR A 295 -11.46 -25.75 7.85
CA THR A 295 -11.21 -26.79 6.83
C THR A 295 -10.05 -26.46 5.88
N GLY A 296 -9.38 -25.30 6.03
CA GLY A 296 -8.17 -24.97 5.28
C GLY A 296 -8.37 -24.04 4.08
N LYS A 297 -9.50 -23.33 3.95
CA LYS A 297 -9.77 -22.37 2.86
C LYS A 297 -8.67 -21.30 2.76
N THR A 298 -8.39 -20.58 3.84
CA THR A 298 -7.31 -19.57 3.90
C THR A 298 -5.92 -20.20 3.68
N HIS A 299 -5.70 -21.43 4.15
CA HIS A 299 -4.44 -22.16 3.93
C HIS A 299 -4.22 -22.47 2.44
N CYS A 300 -5.28 -22.86 1.75
CA CYS A 300 -5.25 -23.05 0.28
C CYS A 300 -4.97 -21.73 -0.46
N ILE A 301 -5.52 -20.58 -0.02
CA ILE A 301 -5.23 -19.28 -0.61
C ILE A 301 -3.73 -18.95 -0.48
N ARG A 302 -3.10 -19.23 0.65
CA ARG A 302 -1.66 -19.05 0.83
C ARG A 302 -0.85 -19.90 -0.15
N TYR A 303 -1.22 -21.16 -0.32
CA TYR A 303 -0.63 -22.03 -1.34
C TYR A 303 -0.76 -21.44 -2.74
N LEU A 304 -1.97 -21.02 -3.13
CA LEU A 304 -2.21 -20.44 -4.45
C LEU A 304 -1.40 -19.15 -4.66
N SER A 305 -1.32 -18.29 -3.67
CA SER A 305 -0.50 -17.07 -3.72
C SER A 305 0.98 -17.38 -3.92
N GLY A 306 1.49 -18.44 -3.29
CA GLY A 306 2.87 -18.89 -3.49
C GLY A 306 3.13 -19.49 -4.88
N GLN A 307 2.18 -20.26 -5.41
CA GLN A 307 2.27 -20.87 -6.73
C GLN A 307 2.08 -19.88 -7.89
N LEU A 308 1.36 -18.78 -7.64
CA LEU A 308 1.09 -17.71 -8.59
C LEU A 308 2.04 -16.50 -8.36
N SER A 309 3.33 -16.75 -8.33
CA SER A 309 4.36 -15.76 -8.01
C SER A 309 4.40 -14.56 -8.96
N ASP A 310 3.84 -14.67 -10.16
CA ASP A 310 3.67 -13.60 -11.15
C ASP A 310 2.35 -12.81 -10.97
N HIS A 311 1.44 -13.27 -10.08
CA HIS A 311 0.18 -12.61 -9.78
C HIS A 311 0.28 -11.82 -8.48
N THR A 312 -0.29 -10.62 -8.48
CA THR A 312 -0.47 -9.84 -7.25
C THR A 312 -1.70 -10.36 -6.51
N THR A 313 -1.53 -10.79 -5.27
CA THR A 313 -2.66 -11.24 -4.45
C THR A 313 -3.20 -10.09 -3.59
N LEU A 314 -4.48 -9.78 -3.74
CA LEU A 314 -5.17 -8.76 -2.95
C LEU A 314 -6.09 -9.45 -1.94
N LEU A 315 -5.80 -9.28 -0.65
CA LEU A 315 -6.60 -9.84 0.44
C LEU A 315 -7.61 -8.80 0.93
N ILE A 316 -8.88 -9.15 0.90
CA ILE A 316 -9.99 -8.31 1.34
C ILE A 316 -10.73 -9.05 2.45
N THR A 317 -10.75 -8.47 3.65
CA THR A 317 -11.58 -8.96 4.75
C THR A 317 -12.99 -8.37 4.67
N ALA A 318 -13.95 -8.94 5.39
CA ALA A 318 -15.32 -8.43 5.46
C ALA A 318 -15.37 -6.94 5.85
N GLU A 319 -14.53 -6.50 6.76
CA GLU A 319 -14.43 -5.10 7.23
C GLU A 319 -13.95 -4.14 6.13
N GLN A 320 -13.16 -4.63 5.18
CA GLN A 320 -12.55 -3.85 4.10
C GLN A 320 -13.40 -3.80 2.82
N VAL A 321 -14.57 -4.42 2.79
CA VAL A 321 -15.44 -4.43 1.60
C VAL A 321 -15.88 -3.03 1.18
N GLY A 322 -15.92 -2.09 2.10
CA GLY A 322 -16.14 -0.66 1.78
C GLY A 322 -15.11 -0.08 0.82
N LEU A 323 -13.88 -0.62 0.80
CA LEU A 323 -12.77 -0.22 -0.07
C LEU A 323 -12.70 -1.04 -1.38
N LEU A 324 -13.75 -1.75 -1.73
CA LEU A 324 -13.76 -2.62 -2.91
C LEU A 324 -13.43 -1.85 -4.22
N PRO A 325 -13.93 -0.64 -4.48
CA PRO A 325 -13.56 0.13 -5.68
C PRO A 325 -12.05 0.40 -5.76
N GLU A 326 -11.40 0.70 -4.63
CA GLU A 326 -9.96 0.93 -4.53
C GLU A 326 -9.17 -0.35 -4.79
N TYR A 327 -9.61 -1.48 -4.24
CA TYR A 327 -9.04 -2.80 -4.52
C TYR A 327 -9.16 -3.17 -6.00
N MET A 328 -10.31 -2.88 -6.63
CA MET A 328 -10.52 -3.16 -8.05
C MET A 328 -9.66 -2.26 -8.95
N ALA A 329 -9.48 -0.99 -8.56
CA ALA A 329 -8.56 -0.09 -9.25
C ALA A 329 -7.10 -0.59 -9.14
N LEU A 330 -6.72 -1.06 -7.94
CA LEU A 330 -5.39 -1.63 -7.70
C LEU A 330 -5.18 -2.94 -8.48
N ALA A 331 -6.18 -3.83 -8.52
CA ALA A 331 -6.15 -5.06 -9.30
C ALA A 331 -5.91 -4.80 -10.79
N ARG A 332 -6.52 -3.74 -11.35
CA ARG A 332 -6.31 -3.35 -12.76
C ARG A 332 -4.89 -2.86 -13.03
N ILE A 333 -4.27 -2.17 -12.08
CA ILE A 333 -2.90 -1.64 -12.21
C ILE A 333 -1.87 -2.76 -12.05
N LEU A 334 -2.10 -3.67 -11.10
CA LEU A 334 -1.14 -4.70 -10.70
C LEU A 334 -1.40 -6.07 -11.37
N GLN A 335 -2.08 -6.08 -12.50
CA GLN A 335 -2.30 -7.31 -13.27
C GLN A 335 -1.00 -8.06 -13.61
N PRO A 336 -1.07 -9.41 -13.67
CA PRO A 336 -2.19 -10.28 -13.33
C PRO A 336 -2.45 -10.31 -11.82
N ALA A 337 -3.72 -10.40 -11.39
CA ALA A 337 -4.08 -10.32 -10.00
C ALA A 337 -5.00 -11.46 -9.53
N LEU A 338 -4.81 -11.89 -8.28
CA LEU A 338 -5.68 -12.78 -7.52
C LEU A 338 -6.37 -11.95 -6.43
N VAL A 339 -7.66 -11.69 -6.58
CA VAL A 339 -8.46 -10.97 -5.59
C VAL A 339 -9.17 -11.98 -4.70
N VAL A 340 -8.87 -11.96 -3.43
CA VAL A 340 -9.43 -12.86 -2.42
C VAL A 340 -10.33 -12.08 -1.48
N ILE A 341 -11.56 -12.54 -1.33
CA ILE A 341 -12.52 -11.97 -0.38
C ILE A 341 -12.81 -13.04 0.67
N GLU A 342 -12.27 -12.83 1.87
CA GLU A 342 -12.42 -13.79 2.95
C GLU A 342 -13.73 -13.56 3.71
N ASP A 343 -14.34 -14.69 4.15
CA ASP A 343 -15.56 -14.74 4.96
C ASP A 343 -16.68 -13.85 4.41
N ALA A 344 -16.98 -14.02 3.13
CA ALA A 344 -18.01 -13.25 2.42
C ALA A 344 -19.43 -13.33 3.08
N ASP A 345 -19.70 -14.36 3.90
CA ASP A 345 -20.92 -14.45 4.70
C ASP A 345 -20.97 -13.43 5.87
N LEU A 346 -19.85 -12.90 6.33
CA LEU A 346 -19.83 -11.83 7.34
C LEU A 346 -20.29 -10.49 6.75
N ILE A 347 -20.04 -10.26 5.45
CA ILE A 347 -20.53 -9.08 4.75
C ILE A 347 -22.06 -9.01 4.80
N ALA A 348 -22.72 -10.18 4.74
CA ALA A 348 -24.15 -10.31 4.86
C ALA A 348 -24.68 -10.16 6.31
N ARG A 349 -23.81 -10.28 7.34
CA ARG A 349 -24.20 -10.33 8.76
C ARG A 349 -24.10 -9.02 9.52
N GLU A 350 -23.17 -8.17 9.18
CA GLU A 350 -22.74 -7.03 10.04
C GLU A 350 -23.83 -5.96 10.25
N ARG A 351 -24.97 -6.09 9.52
CA ARG A 351 -26.08 -5.11 9.55
C ARG A 351 -27.48 -5.69 9.81
N SER A 352 -27.57 -6.94 10.25
CA SER A 352 -28.86 -7.59 10.52
C SER A 352 -29.67 -6.96 11.68
N THR A 353 -29.14 -5.93 12.34
CA THR A 353 -29.84 -5.16 13.38
C THR A 353 -30.60 -3.94 12.86
N LEU A 354 -30.41 -3.52 11.60
CA LEU A 354 -31.06 -2.31 11.04
C LEU A 354 -31.41 -2.48 9.55
N ASN A 355 -32.43 -3.25 9.20
CA ASN A 355 -33.08 -3.36 7.88
C ASN A 355 -32.44 -4.28 6.83
N ASN A 356 -33.19 -5.31 6.41
CA ASN A 356 -32.86 -6.33 5.40
C ASN A 356 -32.53 -5.80 3.98
N ALA A 357 -32.78 -4.54 3.67
CA ALA A 357 -32.51 -3.94 2.35
C ALA A 357 -31.04 -3.58 2.11
N CYS A 358 -30.21 -3.45 3.14
CA CYS A 358 -28.78 -3.07 2.99
C CYS A 358 -27.85 -4.25 2.70
N GLU A 359 -28.24 -5.49 3.06
CA GLU A 359 -27.41 -6.69 2.88
C GLU A 359 -27.30 -7.09 1.41
N GLU A 360 -28.42 -7.07 0.67
CA GLU A 360 -28.43 -7.30 -0.78
C GLU A 360 -27.64 -6.24 -1.54
N VAL A 361 -27.57 -5.02 -1.04
CA VAL A 361 -26.88 -3.91 -1.71
C VAL A 361 -25.36 -4.10 -1.71
N MET A 362 -24.73 -4.54 -0.60
CA MET A 362 -23.28 -4.72 -0.52
C MET A 362 -22.81 -5.93 -1.34
N LEU A 363 -23.50 -7.07 -1.22
CA LEU A 363 -23.21 -8.24 -2.05
C LEU A 363 -23.49 -7.96 -3.53
N ASN A 364 -24.55 -7.21 -3.82
CA ASN A 364 -24.85 -6.76 -5.17
C ASN A 364 -23.80 -5.79 -5.71
N ARG A 365 -23.26 -4.90 -4.85
CA ARG A 365 -22.16 -4.01 -5.21
C ARG A 365 -20.90 -4.81 -5.51
N LEU A 366 -20.56 -5.79 -4.68
CA LEU A 366 -19.46 -6.71 -4.93
C LEU A 366 -19.61 -7.40 -6.29
N LEU A 367 -20.77 -7.99 -6.55
CA LEU A 367 -21.05 -8.67 -7.79
C LEU A 367 -21.07 -7.72 -9.00
N ASN A 368 -21.46 -6.46 -8.85
CA ASN A 368 -21.40 -5.44 -9.90
C ASN A 368 -19.96 -4.99 -10.19
N GLU A 369 -19.12 -4.85 -9.17
CA GLU A 369 -17.69 -4.56 -9.35
C GLU A 369 -16.97 -5.70 -10.07
N LEU A 370 -17.34 -6.96 -9.77
CA LEU A 370 -16.86 -8.13 -10.51
C LEU A 370 -17.27 -8.07 -12.00
N ASP A 371 -18.47 -7.59 -12.33
CA ASP A 371 -18.91 -7.40 -13.72
C ASP A 371 -18.17 -6.28 -14.44
N GLY A 372 -17.94 -5.16 -13.76
CA GLY A 372 -17.25 -3.99 -14.33
C GLY A 372 -15.80 -4.24 -14.75
N LEU A 373 -15.20 -5.35 -14.32
CA LEU A 373 -13.85 -5.75 -14.74
C LEU A 373 -13.84 -6.63 -16.02
N ARG A 374 -15.01 -7.14 -16.45
CA ARG A 374 -15.13 -8.24 -17.42
C ARG A 374 -14.50 -8.02 -18.78
N GLU A 375 -14.24 -6.81 -19.22
CA GLU A 375 -13.91 -6.66 -20.64
C GLU A 375 -12.41 -6.77 -20.97
N ARG A 376 -11.45 -6.58 -20.04
CA ARG A 376 -10.00 -6.60 -20.37
C ARG A 376 -9.01 -6.89 -19.24
N ALA A 377 -9.46 -7.27 -18.04
CA ALA A 377 -8.54 -7.43 -16.90
C ALA A 377 -8.16 -8.90 -16.65
N ASP A 378 -6.87 -9.15 -16.40
CA ASP A 378 -6.34 -10.44 -15.97
C ASP A 378 -6.52 -10.61 -14.46
N VAL A 379 -7.75 -10.92 -14.01
CA VAL A 379 -8.06 -10.99 -12.59
C VAL A 379 -8.81 -12.27 -12.26
N PHE A 380 -8.30 -13.01 -11.26
CA PHE A 380 -9.01 -14.11 -10.62
C PHE A 380 -9.69 -13.62 -9.36
N PHE A 381 -10.90 -14.13 -9.12
CA PHE A 381 -11.63 -13.89 -7.89
C PHE A 381 -11.80 -15.19 -7.12
N VAL A 382 -11.50 -15.15 -5.83
CA VAL A 382 -11.77 -16.24 -4.89
C VAL A 382 -12.54 -15.66 -3.70
N LEU A 383 -13.79 -16.10 -3.56
CA LEU A 383 -14.59 -15.81 -2.38
C LEU A 383 -14.50 -16.99 -1.42
N THR A 384 -14.39 -16.75 -0.12
CA THR A 384 -14.54 -17.80 0.88
C THR A 384 -15.79 -17.60 1.71
N THR A 385 -16.43 -18.70 2.13
CA THR A 385 -17.56 -18.66 3.06
C THR A 385 -17.65 -19.91 3.91
N ASN A 386 -18.10 -19.71 5.14
CA ASN A 386 -18.48 -20.79 6.04
C ASN A 386 -19.98 -21.13 5.94
N ARG A 387 -20.76 -20.33 5.20
CA ARG A 387 -22.24 -20.43 5.09
C ARG A 387 -22.69 -20.23 3.65
N PRO A 388 -22.49 -21.21 2.77
CA PRO A 388 -22.86 -21.10 1.37
C PRO A 388 -24.33 -20.73 1.15
N ALA A 389 -25.25 -21.23 1.97
CA ALA A 389 -26.66 -20.94 1.86
C ALA A 389 -27.04 -19.45 1.94
N LEU A 390 -26.24 -18.63 2.66
CA LEU A 390 -26.48 -17.19 2.73
C LEU A 390 -26.09 -16.46 1.42
N LEU A 391 -25.15 -17.01 0.68
CA LEU A 391 -24.69 -16.44 -0.59
C LEU A 391 -25.43 -17.02 -1.80
N GLU A 392 -26.03 -18.22 -1.65
CA GLU A 392 -26.64 -18.98 -2.76
C GLU A 392 -27.72 -18.18 -3.47
N ALA A 393 -28.64 -17.55 -2.76
CA ALA A 393 -29.73 -16.76 -3.34
C ALA A 393 -29.20 -15.60 -4.22
N ALA A 394 -28.15 -14.91 -3.78
CA ALA A 394 -27.57 -13.80 -4.53
C ALA A 394 -26.70 -14.25 -5.71
N LEU A 395 -26.01 -15.39 -5.59
CA LEU A 395 -25.18 -15.96 -6.66
C LEU A 395 -26.03 -16.62 -7.76
N VAL A 396 -27.10 -17.36 -7.40
CA VAL A 396 -27.99 -18.02 -8.33
C VAL A 396 -28.80 -17.01 -9.16
N SER A 397 -29.17 -15.87 -8.56
CA SER A 397 -29.89 -14.81 -9.30
C SER A 397 -29.05 -14.15 -10.40
N ARG A 398 -27.74 -14.39 -10.44
CA ARG A 398 -26.80 -13.74 -11.37
C ARG A 398 -25.74 -14.71 -11.91
N PRO A 399 -26.13 -15.59 -12.86
CA PRO A 399 -25.21 -16.59 -13.42
C PRO A 399 -24.05 -15.97 -14.16
N GLY A 400 -22.90 -16.66 -14.13
CA GLY A 400 -21.67 -16.26 -14.83
C GLY A 400 -20.72 -15.36 -14.02
N ARG A 401 -20.98 -15.10 -12.73
CA ARG A 401 -20.06 -14.34 -11.84
C ARG A 401 -19.13 -15.24 -11.06
N ILE A 402 -19.66 -16.37 -10.60
CA ILE A 402 -18.90 -17.46 -10.02
C ILE A 402 -18.99 -18.62 -11.02
N ASP A 403 -17.84 -19.01 -11.55
CA ASP A 403 -17.74 -20.06 -12.54
C ASP A 403 -17.79 -21.44 -11.90
N GLN A 404 -17.31 -21.55 -10.64
CA GLN A 404 -17.30 -22.81 -9.92
C GLN A 404 -17.29 -22.61 -8.39
N ALA A 405 -18.11 -23.41 -7.70
CA ALA A 405 -18.02 -23.60 -6.26
C ALA A 405 -17.18 -24.86 -5.98
N ILE A 406 -16.26 -24.75 -5.00
CA ILE A 406 -15.37 -25.81 -4.55
C ILE A 406 -15.58 -26.03 -3.06
N GLU A 407 -16.00 -27.25 -2.72
CA GLU A 407 -16.25 -27.65 -1.34
C GLU A 407 -14.95 -28.04 -0.60
N PHE A 408 -14.80 -27.54 0.63
CA PHE A 408 -13.79 -27.92 1.60
C PHE A 408 -14.44 -28.73 2.70
N PRO A 409 -14.64 -30.04 2.52
CA PRO A 409 -15.34 -30.87 3.47
C PRO A 409 -14.49 -31.14 4.73
N LEU A 410 -15.13 -31.66 5.77
CA LEU A 410 -14.39 -32.21 6.90
C LEU A 410 -13.58 -33.44 6.44
N PRO A 411 -12.38 -33.67 7.03
CA PRO A 411 -11.49 -34.73 6.61
C PRO A 411 -12.03 -36.10 7.01
N ASP A 412 -11.94 -37.07 6.08
CA ASP A 412 -12.19 -38.48 6.38
C ASP A 412 -11.08 -39.06 7.30
N LYS A 413 -11.24 -40.30 7.72
CA LYS A 413 -10.29 -40.96 8.63
C LYS A 413 -8.86 -40.97 8.07
N ARG A 414 -8.67 -41.19 6.76
CA ARG A 414 -7.37 -41.23 6.09
C ARG A 414 -6.72 -39.84 6.09
N LEU A 415 -7.49 -38.81 5.77
CA LEU A 415 -7.01 -37.44 5.78
C LEU A 415 -6.70 -36.98 7.22
N ARG A 416 -7.50 -37.39 8.23
CA ARG A 416 -7.18 -37.10 9.64
C ARG A 416 -5.85 -37.74 10.07
N GLN A 417 -5.56 -38.98 9.65
CA GLN A 417 -4.25 -39.58 9.91
C GLN A 417 -3.10 -38.78 9.30
N ARG A 418 -3.26 -38.30 8.06
CA ARG A 418 -2.27 -37.43 7.41
C ARG A 418 -2.10 -36.10 8.13
N LEU A 419 -3.20 -35.48 8.58
CA LEU A 419 -3.16 -34.24 9.39
C LEU A 419 -2.45 -34.44 10.71
N ILE A 420 -2.73 -35.56 11.42
CA ILE A 420 -2.06 -35.89 12.66
C ILE A 420 -0.56 -36.07 12.42
N ALA A 421 -0.16 -36.78 11.38
CA ALA A 421 1.24 -36.97 11.04
C ALA A 421 1.92 -35.63 10.68
N LEU A 422 1.25 -34.77 9.93
CA LEU A 422 1.75 -33.44 9.55
C LEU A 422 1.94 -32.54 10.79
N TYR A 423 0.96 -32.48 11.68
CA TYR A 423 0.99 -31.58 12.84
C TYR A 423 1.73 -32.15 14.05
N ALA A 424 2.03 -33.46 14.05
CA ALA A 424 2.88 -34.06 15.08
C ALA A 424 4.29 -33.43 15.07
N CYS A 425 4.76 -32.98 13.91
CA CYS A 425 6.11 -32.40 13.77
C CYS A 425 7.19 -33.32 14.37
N ASN A 426 7.78 -32.91 15.51
CA ASN A 426 8.82 -33.64 16.23
C ASN A 426 8.29 -34.49 17.38
N LEU A 427 6.95 -34.56 17.58
CA LEU A 427 6.36 -35.44 18.61
C LEU A 427 6.44 -36.91 18.17
N SER A 428 7.01 -37.75 19.00
CA SER A 428 7.07 -39.21 18.75
C SER A 428 5.69 -39.83 19.07
N LEU A 429 4.89 -40.03 18.01
CA LEU A 429 3.58 -40.68 18.07
C LEU A 429 3.66 -42.07 17.49
N SER A 430 3.31 -43.09 18.25
CA SER A 430 3.22 -44.45 17.73
C SER A 430 2.08 -44.60 16.71
N GLN A 431 2.22 -45.50 15.73
CA GLN A 431 1.18 -45.77 14.73
C GLN A 431 -0.20 -46.15 15.35
N PRO A 432 -0.27 -46.99 16.44
CA PRO A 432 -1.53 -47.24 17.09
C PRO A 432 -2.16 -45.98 17.71
N LEU A 433 -1.35 -45.09 18.28
CA LEU A 433 -1.83 -43.82 18.86
C LEU A 433 -2.38 -42.87 17.75
N MET A 434 -1.69 -42.75 16.62
CA MET A 434 -2.20 -41.98 15.49
C MET A 434 -3.55 -42.51 14.97
N GLN A 435 -3.72 -43.84 14.89
CA GLN A 435 -4.97 -44.47 14.47
C GLN A 435 -6.08 -44.23 15.52
N HIS A 436 -5.74 -44.29 16.80
CA HIS A 436 -6.66 -44.00 17.92
C HIS A 436 -7.13 -42.55 17.81
N LEU A 437 -6.21 -41.56 17.70
CA LEU A 437 -6.56 -40.17 17.58
C LEU A 437 -7.41 -39.89 16.33
N ALA A 438 -7.06 -40.49 15.17
CA ALA A 438 -7.86 -40.34 13.95
C ALA A 438 -9.29 -40.88 14.10
N THR A 439 -9.49 -41.91 14.91
CA THR A 439 -10.84 -42.45 15.21
C THR A 439 -11.57 -41.53 16.17
N ARG A 440 -10.90 -41.07 17.24
CA ARG A 440 -11.50 -40.20 18.27
C ARG A 440 -11.85 -38.79 17.79
N THR A 441 -11.25 -38.34 16.69
CA THR A 441 -11.47 -37.03 16.09
C THR A 441 -12.42 -37.07 14.87
N GLU A 442 -13.34 -38.02 14.85
CA GLU A 442 -14.36 -38.07 13.78
C GLU A 442 -15.19 -36.77 13.77
N GLY A 443 -15.43 -36.21 12.58
CA GLY A 443 -16.11 -34.94 12.44
C GLY A 443 -15.32 -33.71 12.84
N ALA A 444 -14.04 -33.85 13.21
CA ALA A 444 -13.16 -32.71 13.56
C ALA A 444 -12.58 -32.03 12.33
N SER A 445 -12.46 -30.71 12.40
CA SER A 445 -11.78 -29.91 11.36
C SER A 445 -10.25 -30.05 11.46
N PRO A 446 -9.50 -29.77 10.39
CA PRO A 446 -8.04 -29.66 10.43
C PRO A 446 -7.53 -28.71 11.53
N ALA A 447 -8.21 -27.58 11.76
CA ALA A 447 -7.84 -26.64 12.80
C ALA A 447 -7.99 -27.26 14.22
N PHE A 448 -9.05 -28.05 14.45
CA PHE A 448 -9.23 -28.81 15.69
C PHE A 448 -8.07 -29.79 15.91
N ILE A 449 -7.69 -30.57 14.87
CA ILE A 449 -6.61 -31.55 14.96
C ILE A 449 -5.27 -30.84 15.27
N LYS A 450 -5.00 -29.70 14.64
CA LYS A 450 -3.80 -28.90 14.90
C LYS A 450 -3.73 -28.44 16.35
N GLU A 451 -4.83 -27.92 16.89
CA GLU A 451 -4.89 -27.49 18.29
C GLU A 451 -4.78 -28.67 19.26
N LEU A 452 -5.36 -29.83 18.92
CA LEU A 452 -5.23 -31.05 19.72
C LEU A 452 -3.75 -31.47 19.82
N LEU A 453 -3.02 -31.49 18.71
CA LEU A 453 -1.60 -31.87 18.71
C LEU A 453 -0.76 -30.85 19.54
N ARG A 454 -1.09 -29.57 19.47
CA ARG A 454 -0.44 -28.55 20.29
C ARG A 454 -0.67 -28.79 21.79
N ARG A 455 -1.87 -29.18 22.21
CA ARG A 455 -2.18 -29.51 23.61
C ARG A 455 -1.53 -30.82 24.02
N ILE A 456 -1.53 -31.83 23.17
CA ILE A 456 -0.83 -33.07 23.45
C ILE A 456 0.67 -32.79 23.70
N ALA A 457 1.29 -31.91 22.89
CA ALA A 457 2.67 -31.49 23.09
C ALA A 457 2.87 -30.81 24.45
N GLN A 458 1.95 -29.94 24.86
CA GLN A 458 2.00 -29.27 26.15
C GLN A 458 1.92 -30.27 27.30
N HIS A 459 0.92 -31.16 27.32
CA HIS A 459 0.78 -32.20 28.34
C HIS A 459 1.98 -33.17 28.38
N HIS A 460 2.58 -33.45 27.21
CA HIS A 460 3.77 -34.28 27.09
C HIS A 460 4.98 -33.66 27.78
N LEU A 461 5.21 -32.37 27.55
CA LEU A 461 6.29 -31.61 28.19
C LEU A 461 6.07 -31.47 29.71
N GLU A 462 4.83 -31.25 30.15
CA GLU A 462 4.46 -31.22 31.58
C GLU A 462 4.70 -32.56 32.27
N ALA A 463 4.61 -33.68 31.55
CA ALA A 463 4.92 -35.01 32.04
C ALA A 463 6.42 -35.36 32.06
N GLY A 464 7.32 -34.40 31.75
CA GLY A 464 8.77 -34.57 31.80
C GLY A 464 9.39 -35.05 30.47
N ASP A 465 8.72 -34.85 29.34
CA ASP A 465 9.20 -35.13 27.98
C ASP A 465 9.70 -36.60 27.80
N PRO A 466 8.86 -37.60 28.04
CA PRO A 466 9.23 -38.99 27.84
C PRO A 466 9.52 -39.29 26.34
N PRO A 467 10.22 -40.38 25.97
CA PRO A 467 10.60 -40.61 24.56
C PRO A 467 9.43 -40.74 23.59
N GLU A 468 8.27 -41.13 24.05
CA GLU A 468 7.05 -41.26 23.24
C GLU A 468 5.84 -40.70 24.01
N VAL A 469 4.90 -40.15 23.24
CA VAL A 469 3.63 -39.67 23.76
C VAL A 469 2.78 -40.86 24.23
N SER A 470 2.36 -40.85 25.48
CA SER A 470 1.48 -41.89 26.01
C SER A 470 0.04 -41.70 25.54
N ARG A 471 -0.73 -42.80 25.46
CA ARG A 471 -2.14 -42.73 25.13
C ARG A 471 -2.93 -41.93 26.19
N SER A 472 -2.56 -42.06 27.46
CA SER A 472 -3.21 -41.32 28.56
C SER A 472 -3.01 -39.81 28.41
N THR A 473 -1.81 -39.34 28.01
CA THR A 473 -1.51 -37.93 27.74
C THR A 473 -2.39 -37.41 26.61
N ALA A 474 -2.49 -38.17 25.50
CA ALA A 474 -3.31 -37.79 24.35
C ALA A 474 -4.82 -37.77 24.68
N ASP A 475 -5.33 -38.74 25.42
CA ASP A 475 -6.73 -38.78 25.83
C ASP A 475 -7.07 -37.68 26.84
N SER A 476 -6.13 -37.30 27.74
CA SER A 476 -6.29 -36.16 28.66
C SER A 476 -6.40 -34.83 27.92
N ALA A 477 -5.51 -34.59 26.96
CA ALA A 477 -5.56 -33.38 26.12
C ALA A 477 -6.87 -33.31 25.30
N LEU A 478 -7.32 -34.42 24.75
CA LEU A 478 -8.59 -34.50 24.02
C LEU A 478 -9.78 -34.24 24.94
N HIS A 479 -9.78 -34.85 26.13
CA HIS A 479 -10.82 -34.65 27.11
C HIS A 479 -10.92 -33.18 27.55
N GLU A 480 -9.79 -32.54 27.82
CA GLU A 480 -9.74 -31.11 28.13
C GLU A 480 -10.38 -30.27 27.02
N MET A 481 -10.04 -30.51 25.75
CA MET A 481 -10.63 -29.78 24.62
C MET A 481 -12.15 -29.97 24.53
N LEU A 482 -12.64 -31.16 24.78
CA LEU A 482 -14.05 -31.51 24.61
C LEU A 482 -14.91 -31.10 25.78
N PHE A 483 -14.42 -31.18 27.01
CA PHE A 483 -15.23 -31.10 28.23
C PHE A 483 -14.94 -29.89 29.11
N SER A 484 -13.68 -29.40 29.17
CA SER A 484 -13.32 -28.32 30.11
C SER A 484 -13.80 -26.93 29.69
N GLY A 485 -14.13 -26.71 28.41
CA GLY A 485 -14.57 -25.42 27.87
C GLY A 485 -16.07 -25.30 27.56
N GLY A 486 -16.87 -26.31 27.85
CA GLY A 486 -18.31 -26.33 27.55
C GLY A 486 -18.65 -26.30 26.08
N LEU A 487 -19.93 -26.06 25.76
CA LEU A 487 -20.41 -25.97 24.35
C LEU A 487 -19.75 -24.89 23.51
N LEU A 488 -19.34 -23.79 24.12
CA LEU A 488 -18.68 -22.68 23.39
C LEU A 488 -17.32 -23.13 22.88
N ASN A 489 -16.51 -23.79 23.71
CA ASN A 489 -15.19 -24.27 23.31
C ASN A 489 -15.27 -25.26 22.12
N LYS A 490 -16.27 -26.13 22.15
CA LYS A 490 -16.56 -27.09 21.08
C LYS A 490 -16.88 -26.40 19.74
N ARG A 491 -17.70 -25.35 19.80
CA ARG A 491 -18.05 -24.56 18.60
C ARG A 491 -16.87 -23.76 18.06
N LEU A 492 -16.07 -23.14 18.93
CA LEU A 492 -14.87 -22.38 18.56
C LEU A 492 -13.83 -23.23 17.84
N LEU A 493 -13.70 -24.49 18.21
CA LEU A 493 -12.73 -25.43 17.65
C LEU A 493 -13.26 -26.21 16.43
N GLY A 494 -14.45 -25.91 15.92
CA GLY A 494 -15.03 -26.57 14.73
C GLY A 494 -15.57 -27.97 14.98
N GLY A 495 -15.87 -28.29 16.23
CA GLY A 495 -16.36 -29.60 16.65
C GLY A 495 -17.88 -29.78 16.56
N GLN A 496 -18.59 -29.20 15.62
CA GLN A 496 -20.05 -29.31 15.50
C GLN A 496 -20.55 -30.73 15.24
N ALA A 497 -19.74 -31.62 14.69
CA ALA A 497 -20.12 -32.97 14.29
C ALA A 497 -19.70 -34.09 15.26
N ILE A 498 -18.96 -33.81 16.35
CA ILE A 498 -18.45 -34.84 17.26
C ILE A 498 -19.53 -35.42 18.20
N TYR A 499 -20.78 -35.02 18.05
CA TYR A 499 -21.89 -35.36 18.95
C TYR A 499 -23.16 -35.86 18.27
N GLY A 500 -23.09 -37.02 17.69
CA GLY A 500 -24.15 -37.99 17.68
C GLY A 500 -23.67 -39.16 18.55
N GLU A 501 -24.38 -39.53 19.62
CA GLU A 501 -24.22 -40.80 20.35
C GLU A 501 -23.13 -40.92 21.44
N ALA A 502 -23.01 -39.99 22.37
CA ALA A 502 -22.30 -40.30 23.63
C ALA A 502 -22.89 -39.56 24.85
N MET A 503 -24.19 -39.49 24.96
CA MET A 503 -24.90 -39.08 26.18
C MET A 503 -26.07 -40.02 26.45
N GLU A 504 -25.79 -41.29 26.54
CA GLU A 504 -26.54 -42.25 27.34
C GLU A 504 -25.50 -43.21 27.92
N VAL A 505 -25.03 -42.94 29.09
CA VAL A 505 -24.65 -43.92 30.16
C VAL A 505 -24.25 -43.11 31.39
N ASP A 506 -25.15 -43.19 32.39
CA ASP A 506 -25.06 -43.01 33.85
C ASP A 506 -24.55 -41.66 34.40
#